data_92c695f7ed8d40382839c1ac8e9b2f78
#
_entry.id   92c695f7ed8d40382839c1ac8e9b2f78
#
_cell.length_a   1.000
_cell.length_b   1.000
_cell.length_c   1.000
_cell.angle_alpha   90.00
_cell.angle_beta   90.00
_cell.angle_gamma   90.00
#
_symmetry.space_group_name_H-M   'P 1'
#
loop_
_entity.id
_entity.type
_entity.pdbx_description
1 polymer ?
#
loop_
_entity_poly.entity_id
_entity_poly.type
_entity_poly.pdbx_seq_one_letter_code
_entity_poly.pdbx_strand_id
1 'polypeptide(L)'
;MSLNLINSKITLKNRPDPSVTEDLFDLKTEELKELKDDELLVDVKYVSIDPAMRGWISDVGNYSKPVAIDETMRSLGVGKIISSKDRGFKENEYVVGWLGWQKYAVVNKSAIQIKVNPNEVPLSANLGVLGLNGITAFAGLVDICKPKKKETIVVTTAAGSVGSAVGQIAKIYGCNTIGFTSSDEKAEICKRDFGYDEVINYKKADNLSSCLKQIAPNGIDCFFDNVGGDQFDAVMDNLNINARVVICGTIGMPSYPIPNGPRINRTLLVKRAKIEGLLVLDYFDKYKEIYVQLAQWFKDGKLKNKEDISHGLSKAPSSLVKILNGLNLGKQLIKL
;
A
#
# COMPACT_ATOMS: atom_id res chain seq x y z
N MET A 1 2.09 -1.15 -39.11
CA MET A 1 0.85 -0.33 -39.11
C MET A 1 0.88 0.56 -37.90
N SER A 2 0.88 1.88 -38.08
CA SER A 2 0.81 2.81 -36.96
C SER A 2 -0.45 2.52 -36.17
N LEU A 3 -0.33 2.48 -34.86
CA LEU A 3 -1.44 2.11 -33.96
C LEU A 3 -2.55 3.19 -33.91
N ASN A 4 -2.33 4.37 -34.50
CA ASN A 4 -3.23 5.54 -34.50
C ASN A 4 -3.97 5.77 -33.16
N LEU A 5 -3.32 5.42 -32.04
CA LEU A 5 -3.83 5.57 -30.70
C LEU A 5 -3.19 6.79 -30.03
N ILE A 6 -4.01 7.59 -29.40
CA ILE A 6 -3.56 8.72 -28.58
C ILE A 6 -3.55 8.26 -27.11
N ASN A 7 -2.38 8.31 -26.50
CA ASN A 7 -2.21 8.07 -25.07
C ASN A 7 -2.47 9.35 -24.28
N SER A 8 -3.16 9.23 -23.16
CA SER A 8 -3.24 10.26 -22.12
C SER A 8 -2.45 9.80 -20.93
N LYS A 9 -1.55 10.65 -20.41
CA LYS A 9 -0.68 10.34 -19.28
C LYS A 9 -0.55 11.53 -18.33
N ILE A 10 -0.28 11.25 -17.06
CA ILE A 10 0.05 12.28 -16.08
C ILE A 10 1.54 12.22 -15.79
N THR A 11 2.19 13.36 -15.94
CA THR A 11 3.62 13.54 -15.71
C THR A 11 3.87 14.41 -14.49
N LEU A 12 5.04 14.21 -13.85
CA LEU A 12 5.49 15.08 -12.78
C LEU A 12 5.99 16.39 -13.39
N LYS A 13 5.42 17.52 -12.96
CA LYS A 13 5.80 18.87 -13.42
C LYS A 13 6.80 19.53 -12.50
N ASN A 14 6.56 19.46 -11.21
CA ASN A 14 7.41 20.08 -10.18
C ASN A 14 7.62 19.14 -9.00
N ARG A 15 8.67 19.38 -8.20
CA ARG A 15 8.90 18.73 -6.92
C ARG A 15 8.01 19.32 -5.84
N PRO A 16 7.59 18.51 -4.83
CA PRO A 16 6.84 19.03 -3.68
C PRO A 16 7.71 19.95 -2.82
N ASP A 17 7.14 21.10 -2.38
CA ASP A 17 7.78 22.03 -1.47
C ASP A 17 6.72 22.72 -0.58
N PRO A 18 6.61 22.36 0.70
CA PRO A 18 7.00 21.08 1.30
C PRO A 18 5.94 19.98 1.05
N SER A 19 4.74 20.37 0.59
CA SER A 19 3.56 19.50 0.48
C SER A 19 3.30 19.03 -0.94
N VAL A 20 2.67 17.86 -1.05
CA VAL A 20 2.18 17.34 -2.33
C VAL A 20 0.84 18.00 -2.64
N THR A 21 0.76 18.66 -3.79
CA THR A 21 -0.42 19.36 -4.32
C THR A 21 -0.75 18.86 -5.73
N GLU A 22 -1.96 19.14 -6.22
CA GLU A 22 -2.42 18.66 -7.53
C GLU A 22 -1.68 19.32 -8.70
N ASP A 23 -1.24 20.57 -8.54
CA ASP A 23 -0.53 21.36 -9.55
C ASP A 23 0.91 20.90 -9.81
N LEU A 24 1.41 19.96 -9.02
CA LEU A 24 2.69 19.28 -9.28
C LEU A 24 2.65 18.35 -10.51
N PHE A 25 1.47 18.14 -11.10
CA PHE A 25 1.25 17.16 -12.15
C PHE A 25 0.58 17.79 -13.36
N ASP A 26 0.99 17.35 -14.56
CA ASP A 26 0.38 17.74 -15.83
C ASP A 26 -0.25 16.55 -16.55
N LEU A 27 -1.45 16.77 -17.09
CA LEU A 27 -2.07 15.83 -18.04
C LEU A 27 -1.53 16.12 -19.45
N LYS A 28 -0.88 15.13 -20.04
CA LYS A 28 -0.32 15.22 -21.40
C LYS A 28 -0.94 14.16 -22.31
N THR A 29 -0.94 14.45 -23.60
CA THR A 29 -1.33 13.50 -24.65
C THR A 29 -0.17 13.31 -25.62
N GLU A 30 -0.04 12.09 -26.15
CA GLU A 30 0.98 11.77 -27.16
C GLU A 30 0.46 10.67 -28.10
N GLU A 31 0.92 10.69 -29.35
CA GLU A 31 0.69 9.57 -30.26
C GLU A 31 1.58 8.38 -29.88
N LEU A 32 0.98 7.20 -29.86
CA LEU A 32 1.72 5.98 -29.59
C LEU A 32 2.57 5.58 -30.80
N LYS A 33 3.84 5.32 -30.53
CA LYS A 33 4.78 4.79 -31.54
C LYS A 33 4.53 3.29 -31.76
N GLU A 34 4.97 2.78 -32.88
CA GLU A 34 5.00 1.33 -33.13
C GLU A 34 5.81 0.61 -32.05
N LEU A 35 5.32 -0.58 -31.68
CA LEU A 35 6.04 -1.43 -30.73
C LEU A 35 7.37 -1.89 -31.32
N LYS A 36 8.40 -1.86 -30.50
CA LYS A 36 9.69 -2.52 -30.77
C LYS A 36 9.58 -3.99 -30.37
N ASP A 37 10.59 -4.76 -30.76
CA ASP A 37 10.70 -6.15 -30.33
C ASP A 37 10.73 -6.22 -28.78
N ASP A 38 10.10 -7.26 -28.23
CA ASP A 38 9.91 -7.52 -26.79
C ASP A 38 9.04 -6.48 -26.05
N GLU A 39 8.32 -5.60 -26.77
CA GLU A 39 7.38 -4.66 -26.17
C GLU A 39 5.93 -5.16 -26.20
N LEU A 40 5.17 -4.71 -25.21
CA LEU A 40 3.75 -4.95 -25.01
C LEU A 40 3.01 -3.61 -24.99
N LEU A 41 1.85 -3.54 -25.62
CA LEU A 41 0.89 -2.45 -25.46
C LEU A 41 -0.25 -2.90 -24.56
N VAL A 42 -0.37 -2.23 -23.41
CA VAL A 42 -1.39 -2.53 -22.40
C VAL A 42 -2.42 -1.41 -22.35
N ASP A 43 -3.70 -1.73 -22.55
CA ASP A 43 -4.85 -0.86 -22.26
C ASP A 43 -5.11 -0.94 -20.75
N VAL A 44 -4.73 0.11 -20.03
CA VAL A 44 -4.78 0.18 -18.57
C VAL A 44 -6.21 0.36 -18.10
N LYS A 45 -6.66 -0.49 -17.18
CA LYS A 45 -8.02 -0.45 -16.63
C LYS A 45 -8.09 0.22 -15.27
N TYR A 46 -7.07 -0.02 -14.44
CA TYR A 46 -6.93 0.63 -13.15
C TYR A 46 -5.47 0.98 -12.89
N VAL A 47 -5.24 2.11 -12.25
CA VAL A 47 -3.93 2.46 -11.67
C VAL A 47 -4.04 2.64 -10.16
N SER A 48 -2.96 2.27 -9.49
CA SER A 48 -2.82 2.36 -8.05
C SER A 48 -2.44 3.78 -7.62
N ILE A 49 -2.96 4.21 -6.46
CA ILE A 49 -2.49 5.39 -5.75
C ILE A 49 -1.95 4.92 -4.41
N ASP A 50 -0.69 5.23 -4.13
CA ASP A 50 0.03 4.73 -2.96
C ASP A 50 0.78 5.85 -2.22
N PRO A 51 0.84 5.83 -0.87
CA PRO A 51 1.57 6.84 -0.08
C PRO A 51 3.07 6.93 -0.42
N ALA A 52 3.67 5.83 -0.86
CA ALA A 52 5.06 5.77 -1.31
C ALA A 52 5.39 6.77 -2.44
N MET A 53 4.37 7.17 -3.21
CA MET A 53 4.49 8.15 -4.28
C MET A 53 5.01 9.50 -3.79
N ARG A 54 4.72 9.88 -2.52
CA ARG A 54 5.32 11.07 -1.89
C ARG A 54 6.85 11.04 -1.93
N GLY A 55 7.43 9.89 -1.59
CA GLY A 55 8.87 9.70 -1.66
C GLY A 55 9.41 9.60 -3.09
N TRP A 56 8.63 9.01 -4.02
CA TRP A 56 9.08 8.86 -5.41
C TRP A 56 9.14 10.18 -6.20
N ILE A 57 8.37 11.20 -5.79
CA ILE A 57 8.40 12.52 -6.41
C ILE A 57 9.32 13.52 -5.69
N SER A 58 10.01 13.09 -4.62
CA SER A 58 10.95 13.91 -3.84
C SER A 58 12.40 13.71 -4.33
N ASP A 59 13.24 14.72 -4.17
CA ASP A 59 14.68 14.62 -4.41
C ASP A 59 15.45 14.05 -3.22
N VAL A 60 14.81 13.92 -2.07
CA VAL A 60 15.42 13.31 -0.88
C VAL A 60 15.68 11.84 -1.16
N GLY A 61 16.89 11.38 -0.84
CA GLY A 61 17.30 9.98 -1.04
C GLY A 61 16.30 8.98 -0.47
N ASN A 62 15.92 8.00 -1.29
CA ASN A 62 14.93 6.97 -0.97
C ASN A 62 15.42 5.61 -1.51
N TYR A 63 14.69 4.53 -1.21
CA TYR A 63 14.95 3.18 -1.72
C TYR A 63 14.72 3.03 -3.24
N SER A 64 14.16 4.03 -3.91
CA SER A 64 13.94 4.03 -5.36
C SER A 64 14.43 5.33 -6.01
N LYS A 65 14.84 5.24 -7.29
CA LYS A 65 15.18 6.42 -8.07
C LYS A 65 13.96 7.35 -8.15
N PRO A 66 14.10 8.65 -7.89
CA PRO A 66 13.02 9.63 -8.07
C PRO A 66 12.45 9.60 -9.50
N VAL A 67 11.16 9.84 -9.62
CA VAL A 67 10.50 10.13 -10.91
C VAL A 67 11.06 11.44 -11.43
N ALA A 68 11.52 11.48 -12.69
CA ALA A 68 12.07 12.70 -13.27
C ALA A 68 10.96 13.72 -13.61
N ILE A 69 11.33 14.98 -13.71
CA ILE A 69 10.41 15.98 -14.25
C ILE A 69 10.06 15.60 -15.69
N ASP A 70 8.79 15.78 -16.08
CA ASP A 70 8.19 15.38 -17.34
C ASP A 70 8.07 13.85 -17.55
N GLU A 71 8.58 13.02 -16.65
CA GLU A 71 8.36 11.58 -16.68
C GLU A 71 6.93 11.24 -16.26
N THR A 72 6.34 10.19 -16.88
CA THR A 72 5.04 9.65 -16.47
C THR A 72 5.08 9.20 -15.03
N MET A 73 4.11 9.62 -14.21
CA MET A 73 4.07 9.26 -12.80
C MET A 73 4.06 7.74 -12.64
N ARG A 74 5.04 7.22 -11.92
CA ARG A 74 5.20 5.79 -11.65
C ARG A 74 4.04 5.26 -10.84
N SER A 75 3.48 4.14 -11.29
CA SER A 75 2.41 3.44 -10.58
C SER A 75 2.31 1.99 -11.02
N LEU A 76 1.87 1.13 -10.11
CA LEU A 76 1.29 -0.15 -10.52
C LEU A 76 -0.05 0.09 -11.19
N GLY A 77 -0.33 -0.73 -12.18
CA GLY A 77 -1.61 -0.77 -12.87
C GLY A 77 -1.99 -2.20 -13.23
N VAL A 78 -3.25 -2.40 -13.54
CA VAL A 78 -3.76 -3.62 -14.15
C VAL A 78 -4.44 -3.27 -15.46
N GLY A 79 -4.15 -4.04 -16.51
CA GLY A 79 -4.67 -3.76 -17.83
C GLY A 79 -4.69 -4.97 -18.73
N LYS A 80 -5.27 -4.78 -19.92
CA LYS A 80 -5.41 -5.79 -20.97
C LYS A 80 -4.34 -5.56 -22.04
N ILE A 81 -3.62 -6.59 -22.41
CA ILE A 81 -2.70 -6.54 -23.54
C ILE A 81 -3.51 -6.45 -24.83
N ILE A 82 -3.31 -5.40 -25.60
CA ILE A 82 -3.98 -5.16 -26.88
C ILE A 82 -3.07 -5.36 -28.08
N SER A 83 -1.74 -5.40 -27.88
CA SER A 83 -0.76 -5.83 -28.86
C SER A 83 0.50 -6.31 -28.16
N SER A 84 1.20 -7.29 -28.74
CA SER A 84 2.42 -7.88 -28.18
C SER A 84 3.44 -8.24 -29.26
N LYS A 85 4.69 -7.87 -29.02
CA LYS A 85 5.86 -8.39 -29.75
C LYS A 85 6.76 -9.28 -28.87
N ASP A 86 6.36 -9.57 -27.63
CA ASP A 86 7.03 -10.53 -26.74
C ASP A 86 6.35 -11.89 -26.84
N ARG A 87 7.17 -12.96 -27.00
CA ARG A 87 6.67 -14.34 -27.17
C ARG A 87 5.99 -14.94 -25.93
N GLY A 88 6.25 -14.38 -24.75
CA GLY A 88 5.69 -14.83 -23.48
C GLY A 88 4.31 -14.26 -23.18
N PHE A 89 3.82 -13.29 -23.96
CA PHE A 89 2.57 -12.57 -23.72
C PHE A 89 1.71 -12.52 -24.97
N LYS A 90 0.40 -12.72 -24.80
CA LYS A 90 -0.57 -12.74 -25.89
C LYS A 90 -1.58 -11.59 -25.74
N GLU A 91 -2.11 -11.15 -26.87
CA GLU A 91 -3.26 -10.25 -26.90
C GLU A 91 -4.43 -10.86 -26.12
N ASN A 92 -5.19 -9.99 -25.48
CA ASN A 92 -6.31 -10.31 -24.58
C ASN A 92 -5.95 -10.92 -23.23
N GLU A 93 -4.69 -11.17 -22.91
CA GLU A 93 -4.25 -11.48 -21.54
C GLU A 93 -4.30 -10.22 -20.67
N TYR A 94 -4.54 -10.41 -19.37
CA TYR A 94 -4.50 -9.33 -18.39
C TYR A 94 -3.25 -9.43 -17.53
N VAL A 95 -2.65 -8.28 -17.24
CA VAL A 95 -1.38 -8.18 -16.51
C VAL A 95 -1.43 -7.11 -15.44
N VAL A 96 -0.72 -7.34 -14.34
CA VAL A 96 -0.35 -6.33 -13.34
C VAL A 96 1.12 -5.98 -13.55
N GLY A 97 1.43 -4.69 -13.53
CA GLY A 97 2.80 -4.24 -13.70
C GLY A 97 2.99 -2.74 -13.43
N TRP A 98 4.20 -2.26 -13.64
CA TRP A 98 4.56 -0.85 -13.57
C TRP A 98 4.08 -0.13 -14.83
N LEU A 99 2.77 0.18 -14.88
CA LEU A 99 2.12 0.74 -16.05
C LEU A 99 2.06 2.28 -16.04
N GLY A 100 2.28 2.92 -14.89
CA GLY A 100 2.23 4.37 -14.73
C GLY A 100 0.82 4.96 -14.78
N TRP A 101 0.71 6.26 -14.49
CA TRP A 101 -0.56 6.98 -14.61
C TRP A 101 -0.83 7.35 -16.06
N GLN A 102 -1.34 6.40 -16.81
CA GLN A 102 -1.63 6.58 -18.24
C GLN A 102 -2.69 5.60 -18.75
N LYS A 103 -3.32 5.94 -19.86
CA LYS A 103 -4.36 5.12 -20.48
C LYS A 103 -3.78 3.90 -21.19
N TYR A 104 -2.70 4.08 -21.92
CA TYR A 104 -2.00 3.03 -22.62
C TYR A 104 -0.54 2.99 -22.16
N ALA A 105 -0.03 1.82 -21.84
CA ALA A 105 1.35 1.63 -21.45
C ALA A 105 2.09 0.76 -22.47
N VAL A 106 3.17 1.29 -23.04
CA VAL A 106 4.14 0.51 -23.81
C VAL A 106 5.23 0.08 -22.84
N VAL A 107 5.35 -1.22 -22.61
CA VAL A 107 6.26 -1.80 -21.60
C VAL A 107 6.87 -3.10 -22.11
N ASN A 108 7.97 -3.52 -21.49
CA ASN A 108 8.55 -4.86 -21.69
C ASN A 108 8.21 -5.78 -20.51
N LYS A 109 8.56 -7.06 -20.62
CA LYS A 109 8.23 -8.06 -19.61
C LYS A 109 8.79 -7.74 -18.22
N SER A 110 9.87 -6.97 -18.10
CA SER A 110 10.45 -6.60 -16.79
C SER A 110 9.56 -5.68 -15.98
N ALA A 111 8.63 -4.97 -16.62
CA ALA A 111 7.63 -4.15 -15.95
C ALA A 111 6.44 -4.97 -15.43
N ILE A 112 6.26 -6.20 -15.92
CA ILE A 112 5.11 -7.06 -15.56
C ILE A 112 5.46 -7.90 -14.33
N GLN A 113 4.57 -7.85 -13.34
CA GLN A 113 4.69 -8.63 -12.12
C GLN A 113 4.02 -10.00 -12.25
N ILE A 114 2.79 -10.02 -12.78
CA ILE A 114 1.99 -11.25 -12.87
C ILE A 114 0.92 -11.13 -13.96
N LYS A 115 0.57 -12.26 -14.59
CA LYS A 115 -0.66 -12.40 -15.37
C LYS A 115 -1.83 -12.72 -14.44
N VAL A 116 -2.97 -12.13 -14.70
CA VAL A 116 -4.18 -12.29 -13.87
C VAL A 116 -5.39 -12.70 -14.72
N ASN A 117 -6.30 -13.43 -14.10
CA ASN A 117 -7.53 -13.88 -14.76
C ASN A 117 -8.74 -13.12 -14.19
N PRO A 118 -9.41 -12.27 -14.97
CA PRO A 118 -10.56 -11.50 -14.51
C PRO A 118 -11.78 -12.37 -14.14
N ASN A 119 -11.82 -13.62 -14.59
CA ASN A 119 -12.90 -14.55 -14.26
C ASN A 119 -12.70 -15.22 -12.87
N GLU A 120 -11.50 -15.13 -12.29
CA GLU A 120 -11.21 -15.72 -10.99
C GLU A 120 -11.35 -14.72 -9.85
N VAL A 121 -10.86 -13.49 -10.07
CA VAL A 121 -10.89 -12.41 -9.07
C VAL A 121 -11.08 -11.06 -9.78
N PRO A 122 -11.71 -10.06 -9.13
CA PRO A 122 -11.80 -8.71 -9.70
C PRO A 122 -10.42 -8.15 -10.05
N LEU A 123 -10.27 -7.52 -11.22
CA LEU A 123 -9.00 -6.95 -11.66
C LEU A 123 -8.40 -5.99 -10.63
N SER A 124 -9.23 -5.12 -10.06
CA SER A 124 -8.83 -4.12 -9.07
C SER A 124 -8.24 -4.72 -7.80
N ALA A 125 -8.73 -5.89 -7.35
CA ALA A 125 -8.22 -6.59 -6.17
C ALA A 125 -6.72 -6.93 -6.28
N ASN A 126 -6.21 -7.09 -7.50
CA ASN A 126 -4.80 -7.34 -7.77
C ASN A 126 -3.89 -6.11 -7.59
N LEU A 127 -4.46 -4.92 -7.38
CA LEU A 127 -3.73 -3.71 -6.97
C LEU A 127 -3.88 -3.41 -5.46
N GLY A 128 -4.74 -4.15 -4.77
CA GLY A 128 -5.02 -4.01 -3.35
C GLY A 128 -4.59 -5.25 -2.56
N VAL A 129 -5.59 -5.94 -2.02
CA VAL A 129 -5.42 -7.05 -1.09
C VAL A 129 -4.71 -8.28 -1.68
N LEU A 130 -4.78 -8.48 -2.98
CA LEU A 130 -4.07 -9.55 -3.70
C LEU A 130 -2.75 -9.08 -4.32
N GLY A 131 -2.53 -7.77 -4.42
CA GLY A 131 -1.34 -7.16 -4.99
C GLY A 131 -0.31 -6.77 -3.94
N LEU A 132 0.49 -5.77 -4.29
CA LEU A 132 1.62 -5.31 -3.48
C LEU A 132 1.24 -5.00 -2.03
N ASN A 133 0.05 -4.43 -1.78
CA ASN A 133 -0.40 -4.08 -0.42
C ASN A 133 -0.71 -5.33 0.43
N GLY A 134 -1.36 -6.34 -0.15
CA GLY A 134 -1.60 -7.61 0.53
C GLY A 134 -0.30 -8.37 0.80
N ILE A 135 0.63 -8.36 -0.17
CA ILE A 135 1.96 -8.97 -0.01
C ILE A 135 2.75 -8.26 1.09
N THR A 136 2.69 -6.92 1.15
CA THR A 136 3.27 -6.12 2.23
C THR A 136 2.70 -6.54 3.60
N ALA A 137 1.39 -6.66 3.68
CA ALA A 137 0.71 -7.09 4.91
C ALA A 137 1.14 -8.49 5.34
N PHE A 138 1.19 -9.44 4.39
CA PHE A 138 1.62 -10.81 4.65
C PHE A 138 3.09 -10.86 5.10
N ALA A 139 4.00 -10.27 4.32
CA ALA A 139 5.43 -10.27 4.61
C ALA A 139 5.75 -9.68 5.99
N GLY A 140 5.20 -8.50 6.29
CA GLY A 140 5.44 -7.86 7.59
C GLY A 140 4.84 -8.62 8.76
N LEU A 141 3.60 -9.12 8.61
CA LEU A 141 2.96 -9.82 9.70
C LEU A 141 3.46 -11.26 9.86
N VAL A 142 3.52 -12.03 8.76
CA VAL A 142 3.80 -13.46 8.84
C VAL A 142 5.30 -13.76 8.91
N ASP A 143 6.12 -13.09 8.09
CA ASP A 143 7.55 -13.39 8.03
C ASP A 143 8.35 -12.63 9.09
N ILE A 144 8.00 -11.37 9.41
CA ILE A 144 8.73 -10.54 10.37
C ILE A 144 8.14 -10.67 11.78
N CYS A 145 6.85 -10.35 11.96
CA CYS A 145 6.18 -10.44 13.28
C CYS A 145 6.02 -11.88 13.76
N LYS A 146 5.78 -12.83 12.86
CA LYS A 146 5.55 -14.26 13.19
C LYS A 146 4.51 -14.43 14.30
N PRO A 147 3.26 -14.02 14.05
CA PRO A 147 2.23 -13.92 15.08
C PRO A 147 1.87 -15.30 15.63
N LYS A 148 1.57 -15.35 16.92
CA LYS A 148 1.10 -16.55 17.59
C LYS A 148 -0.37 -16.36 18.01
N LYS A 149 -1.11 -17.45 18.06
CA LYS A 149 -2.51 -17.42 18.51
C LYS A 149 -2.64 -16.74 19.88
N LYS A 150 -3.63 -15.86 20.03
CA LYS A 150 -3.93 -15.02 21.21
C LYS A 150 -2.95 -13.88 21.49
N GLU A 151 -1.90 -13.70 20.70
CA GLU A 151 -1.08 -12.49 20.81
C GLU A 151 -1.89 -11.25 20.44
N THR A 152 -1.53 -10.12 21.03
CA THR A 152 -2.14 -8.82 20.75
C THR A 152 -1.33 -8.08 19.70
N ILE A 153 -1.99 -7.70 18.61
CA ILE A 153 -1.40 -7.00 17.47
C ILE A 153 -2.00 -5.61 17.36
N VAL A 154 -1.16 -4.59 17.33
CA VAL A 154 -1.56 -3.22 17.01
C VAL A 154 -1.22 -2.89 15.56
N VAL A 155 -2.12 -2.20 14.86
CA VAL A 155 -1.95 -1.80 13.46
C VAL A 155 -2.32 -0.34 13.28
N THR A 156 -1.38 0.49 12.84
CA THR A 156 -1.68 1.87 12.44
C THR A 156 -2.29 1.91 11.03
N THR A 157 -3.13 2.90 10.76
CA THR A 157 -3.88 3.02 9.49
C THR A 157 -4.76 1.79 9.21
N ALA A 158 -5.46 1.27 10.22
CA ALA A 158 -6.23 0.02 10.17
C ALA A 158 -7.30 0.01 9.04
N ALA A 159 -7.84 1.17 8.67
CA ALA A 159 -8.79 1.33 7.56
C ALA A 159 -8.13 1.52 6.18
N GLY A 160 -6.81 1.55 6.10
CA GLY A 160 -6.05 1.67 4.86
C GLY A 160 -5.86 0.33 4.14
N SER A 161 -5.28 0.36 2.95
CA SER A 161 -5.09 -0.84 2.13
C SER A 161 -4.26 -1.93 2.82
N VAL A 162 -3.08 -1.57 3.34
CA VAL A 162 -2.21 -2.53 4.06
C VAL A 162 -2.82 -2.88 5.42
N GLY A 163 -3.23 -1.87 6.22
CA GLY A 163 -3.73 -2.09 7.57
C GLY A 163 -4.96 -2.99 7.61
N SER A 164 -5.91 -2.82 6.67
CA SER A 164 -7.09 -3.69 6.59
C SER A 164 -6.73 -5.16 6.30
N ALA A 165 -5.72 -5.39 5.46
CA ALA A 165 -5.22 -6.74 5.20
C ALA A 165 -4.49 -7.32 6.40
N VAL A 166 -3.64 -6.54 7.09
CA VAL A 166 -2.91 -6.98 8.30
C VAL A 166 -3.88 -7.45 9.38
N GLY A 167 -4.94 -6.65 9.68
CA GLY A 167 -5.92 -7.02 10.70
C GLY A 167 -6.63 -8.32 10.37
N GLN A 168 -7.07 -8.51 9.13
CA GLN A 168 -7.73 -9.72 8.68
C GLN A 168 -6.79 -10.94 8.73
N ILE A 169 -5.55 -10.81 8.28
CA ILE A 169 -4.55 -11.88 8.36
C ILE A 169 -4.28 -12.23 9.84
N ALA A 170 -4.15 -11.23 10.71
CA ALA A 170 -4.00 -11.45 12.15
C ALA A 170 -5.16 -12.26 12.75
N LYS A 171 -6.40 -11.98 12.32
CA LYS A 171 -7.57 -12.77 12.74
C LYS A 171 -7.52 -14.21 12.22
N ILE A 172 -7.03 -14.45 10.99
CA ILE A 172 -6.81 -15.81 10.46
C ILE A 172 -5.82 -16.58 11.35
N TYR A 173 -4.79 -15.90 11.89
CA TYR A 173 -3.84 -16.50 12.84
C TYR A 173 -4.36 -16.58 14.28
N GLY A 174 -5.58 -16.12 14.56
CA GLY A 174 -6.23 -16.21 15.87
C GLY A 174 -5.67 -15.20 16.89
N CYS A 175 -5.22 -14.05 16.43
CA CYS A 175 -4.72 -12.96 17.27
C CYS A 175 -5.84 -12.03 17.72
N ASN A 176 -5.57 -11.28 18.80
CA ASN A 176 -6.35 -10.09 19.19
C ASN A 176 -5.83 -8.88 18.40
N THR A 177 -6.73 -8.08 17.86
CA THR A 177 -6.36 -7.00 16.93
C THR A 177 -6.84 -5.65 17.41
N ILE A 178 -5.94 -4.68 17.45
CA ILE A 178 -6.22 -3.29 17.80
C ILE A 178 -5.83 -2.42 16.62
N GLY A 179 -6.77 -1.64 16.09
CA GLY A 179 -6.54 -0.74 14.96
C GLY A 179 -6.48 0.72 15.38
N PHE A 180 -5.68 1.54 14.69
CA PHE A 180 -5.75 3.00 14.77
C PHE A 180 -6.35 3.58 13.51
N THR A 181 -7.33 4.49 13.66
CA THR A 181 -7.99 5.20 12.55
C THR A 181 -8.16 6.68 12.87
N SER A 182 -8.54 7.47 11.86
CA SER A 182 -8.71 8.92 11.96
C SER A 182 -10.16 9.37 12.20
N SER A 183 -11.12 8.43 12.26
CA SER A 183 -12.54 8.73 12.50
C SER A 183 -13.28 7.54 13.08
N ASP A 184 -14.40 7.81 13.76
CA ASP A 184 -15.26 6.76 14.31
C ASP A 184 -15.92 5.93 13.23
N GLU A 185 -16.30 6.53 12.10
CA GLU A 185 -16.85 5.82 10.95
C GLU A 185 -15.87 4.75 10.44
N LYS A 186 -14.58 5.11 10.31
CA LYS A 186 -13.54 4.14 9.94
C LYS A 186 -13.34 3.07 11.00
N ALA A 187 -13.48 3.42 12.29
CA ALA A 187 -13.38 2.46 13.38
C ALA A 187 -14.49 1.39 13.28
N GLU A 188 -15.72 1.82 13.06
CA GLU A 188 -16.87 0.91 12.86
C GLU A 188 -16.67 -0.01 11.64
N ILE A 189 -16.18 0.53 10.54
CA ILE A 189 -15.87 -0.26 9.33
C ILE A 189 -14.78 -1.30 9.63
N CYS A 190 -13.72 -0.93 10.35
CA CYS A 190 -12.67 -1.87 10.72
C CYS A 190 -13.20 -3.04 11.57
N LYS A 191 -14.06 -2.75 12.55
CA LYS A 191 -14.69 -3.80 13.36
C LYS A 191 -15.63 -4.68 12.54
N ARG A 192 -16.55 -4.06 11.80
CA ARG A 192 -17.59 -4.78 11.06
C ARG A 192 -17.07 -5.56 9.85
N ASP A 193 -16.22 -4.92 9.04
CA ASP A 193 -15.82 -5.45 7.72
C ASP A 193 -14.50 -6.22 7.80
N PHE A 194 -13.54 -5.79 8.65
CA PHE A 194 -12.20 -6.40 8.74
C PHE A 194 -11.98 -7.22 10.00
N GLY A 195 -12.98 -7.24 10.93
CA GLY A 195 -12.95 -8.07 12.11
C GLY A 195 -11.96 -7.65 13.19
N TYR A 196 -11.55 -6.37 13.22
CA TYR A 196 -10.78 -5.86 14.35
C TYR A 196 -11.57 -5.97 15.65
N ASP A 197 -10.93 -6.44 16.72
CA ASP A 197 -11.55 -6.56 18.03
C ASP A 197 -11.77 -5.18 18.65
N GLU A 198 -10.73 -4.33 18.62
CA GLU A 198 -10.80 -2.95 19.10
C GLU A 198 -10.20 -1.97 18.07
N VAL A 199 -10.75 -0.76 18.05
CA VAL A 199 -10.24 0.31 17.16
C VAL A 199 -10.30 1.66 17.89
N ILE A 200 -9.18 2.37 17.89
CA ILE A 200 -9.04 3.69 18.48
C ILE A 200 -9.08 4.75 17.39
N ASN A 201 -9.96 5.73 17.55
CA ASN A 201 -9.87 6.98 16.83
C ASN A 201 -8.80 7.86 17.50
N TYR A 202 -7.57 7.84 16.93
CA TYR A 202 -6.43 8.53 17.52
C TYR A 202 -6.59 10.07 17.60
N LYS A 203 -7.51 10.65 16.80
CA LYS A 203 -7.79 12.09 16.84
C LYS A 203 -8.64 12.52 18.06
N LYS A 204 -9.31 11.57 18.70
CA LYS A 204 -10.17 11.81 19.87
C LYS A 204 -9.53 11.32 21.18
N ALA A 205 -8.43 10.59 21.09
CA ALA A 205 -7.75 10.09 22.28
C ALA A 205 -6.91 11.19 22.92
N ASP A 206 -7.20 11.54 24.16
CA ASP A 206 -6.41 12.52 24.93
C ASP A 206 -4.97 12.00 25.16
N ASN A 207 -4.84 10.69 25.40
CA ASN A 207 -3.56 10.01 25.56
C ASN A 207 -3.62 8.59 25.01
N LEU A 208 -3.00 8.38 23.86
CA LEU A 208 -3.00 7.09 23.15
C LEU A 208 -2.36 5.96 23.97
N SER A 209 -1.27 6.22 24.69
CA SER A 209 -0.58 5.21 25.50
C SER A 209 -1.49 4.71 26.64
N SER A 210 -2.22 5.62 27.31
CA SER A 210 -3.20 5.28 28.34
C SER A 210 -4.39 4.50 27.78
N CYS A 211 -4.92 4.90 26.63
CA CYS A 211 -5.98 4.16 25.95
C CYS A 211 -5.55 2.72 25.62
N LEU A 212 -4.35 2.56 25.08
CA LEU A 212 -3.79 1.23 24.78
C LEU A 212 -3.66 0.37 26.05
N LYS A 213 -3.20 0.95 27.15
CA LYS A 213 -3.05 0.23 28.42
C LYS A 213 -4.39 -0.28 28.97
N GLN A 214 -5.49 0.45 28.72
CA GLN A 214 -6.83 0.02 29.12
C GLN A 214 -7.38 -1.12 28.29
N ILE A 215 -7.22 -1.07 26.96
CA ILE A 215 -7.77 -2.08 26.04
C ILE A 215 -6.85 -3.28 25.83
N ALA A 216 -5.56 -3.13 26.07
CA ALA A 216 -4.54 -4.18 26.04
C ALA A 216 -3.81 -4.29 27.39
N PRO A 217 -4.51 -4.64 28.49
CA PRO A 217 -3.90 -4.69 29.82
C PRO A 217 -2.74 -5.68 29.93
N ASN A 218 -2.72 -6.68 29.07
CA ASN A 218 -1.65 -7.68 28.96
C ASN A 218 -0.48 -7.26 28.05
N GLY A 219 -0.54 -6.03 27.49
CA GLY A 219 0.48 -5.47 26.61
C GLY A 219 0.36 -5.93 25.16
N ILE A 220 1.34 -5.50 24.34
CA ILE A 220 1.35 -5.63 22.88
C ILE A 220 2.49 -6.53 22.45
N ASP A 221 2.21 -7.59 21.70
CA ASP A 221 3.17 -8.59 21.23
C ASP A 221 3.72 -8.28 19.84
N CYS A 222 2.85 -7.75 18.94
CA CYS A 222 3.22 -7.37 17.60
C CYS A 222 2.71 -5.96 17.29
N PHE A 223 3.53 -5.21 16.58
CA PHE A 223 3.15 -3.88 16.10
C PHE A 223 3.47 -3.75 14.61
N PHE A 224 2.45 -3.44 13.82
CA PHE A 224 2.59 -3.16 12.40
C PHE A 224 2.40 -1.66 12.16
N ASP A 225 3.50 -0.94 11.96
CA ASP A 225 3.49 0.51 11.84
C ASP A 225 3.56 0.99 10.39
N ASN A 226 2.55 1.80 10.00
CA ASN A 226 2.46 2.49 8.72
C ASN A 226 2.66 4.02 8.85
N VAL A 227 2.77 4.55 10.08
CA VAL A 227 2.59 5.99 10.36
C VAL A 227 3.80 6.64 11.01
N GLY A 228 4.38 6.02 12.05
CA GLY A 228 5.40 6.64 12.89
C GLY A 228 4.84 7.68 13.87
N GLY A 229 5.72 8.53 14.43
CA GLY A 229 5.37 9.63 15.32
C GLY A 229 4.65 9.21 16.59
N ASP A 230 3.70 10.03 17.06
CA ASP A 230 3.02 9.83 18.37
C ASP A 230 2.31 8.47 18.48
N GLN A 231 1.82 7.92 17.37
CA GLN A 231 1.20 6.59 17.36
C GLN A 231 2.24 5.49 17.64
N PHE A 232 3.42 5.61 17.01
CA PHE A 232 4.54 4.72 17.27
C PHE A 232 4.99 4.80 18.73
N ASP A 233 5.19 6.00 19.25
CA ASP A 233 5.64 6.23 20.63
C ASP A 233 4.68 5.63 21.65
N ALA A 234 3.36 5.84 21.46
CA ALA A 234 2.33 5.28 22.33
C ALA A 234 2.34 3.74 22.38
N VAL A 235 2.60 3.08 21.24
CA VAL A 235 2.69 1.62 21.18
C VAL A 235 3.99 1.13 21.86
N MET A 236 5.11 1.83 21.65
CA MET A 236 6.40 1.46 22.26
C MET A 236 6.36 1.44 23.80
N ASP A 237 5.55 2.29 24.42
CA ASP A 237 5.35 2.31 25.88
C ASP A 237 4.62 1.06 26.40
N ASN A 238 3.84 0.39 25.55
CA ASN A 238 2.94 -0.69 25.92
C ASN A 238 3.40 -2.09 25.43
N LEU A 239 4.63 -2.21 24.92
CA LEU A 239 5.17 -3.46 24.39
C LEU A 239 5.34 -4.53 25.47
N ASN A 240 5.09 -5.78 25.11
CA ASN A 240 5.45 -6.97 25.85
C ASN A 240 6.95 -7.29 25.74
N ILE A 241 7.42 -8.20 26.58
CA ILE A 241 8.75 -8.80 26.44
C ILE A 241 8.80 -9.62 25.14
N ASN A 242 9.87 -9.47 24.37
CA ASN A 242 10.08 -10.09 23.07
C ASN A 242 9.07 -9.64 21.99
N ALA A 243 8.48 -8.45 22.14
CA ALA A 243 7.63 -7.85 21.11
C ALA A 243 8.38 -7.69 19.78
N ARG A 244 7.62 -7.72 18.68
CA ARG A 244 8.13 -7.57 17.31
C ARG A 244 7.42 -6.40 16.64
N VAL A 245 8.21 -5.47 16.12
CA VAL A 245 7.73 -4.24 15.50
C VAL A 245 8.17 -4.22 14.05
N VAL A 246 7.23 -4.04 13.14
CA VAL A 246 7.48 -3.84 11.71
C VAL A 246 7.26 -2.38 11.35
N ILE A 247 8.27 -1.76 10.78
CA ILE A 247 8.18 -0.43 10.17
C ILE A 247 7.90 -0.61 8.69
N CYS A 248 6.64 -0.46 8.31
CA CYS A 248 6.18 -0.55 6.92
C CYS A 248 6.16 0.82 6.25
N GLY A 249 5.86 1.89 7.00
CA GLY A 249 5.77 3.23 6.46
C GLY A 249 5.84 4.31 7.53
N THR A 250 6.04 5.54 7.06
CA THR A 250 6.18 6.73 7.92
C THR A 250 5.30 7.86 7.40
N ILE A 251 4.05 7.54 7.00
CA ILE A 251 3.18 8.53 6.34
C ILE A 251 2.87 9.73 7.22
N GLY A 252 2.81 9.53 8.55
CA GLY A 252 2.57 10.59 9.53
C GLY A 252 3.77 11.48 9.82
N MET A 253 4.94 11.14 9.28
CA MET A 253 6.18 11.91 9.52
C MET A 253 6.60 12.66 8.27
N PRO A 254 7.12 13.90 8.40
CA PRO A 254 7.72 14.59 7.27
C PRO A 254 8.98 13.85 6.80
N SER A 255 9.29 13.93 5.50
CA SER A 255 10.54 13.40 4.97
C SER A 255 11.74 14.25 5.40
N TYR A 256 11.53 15.54 5.61
CA TYR A 256 12.54 16.51 6.06
C TYR A 256 11.84 17.73 6.69
N PRO A 257 12.40 18.36 7.77
CA PRO A 257 13.52 17.88 8.57
C PRO A 257 13.19 16.58 9.31
N ILE A 258 14.24 15.84 9.70
CA ILE A 258 14.08 14.60 10.48
C ILE A 258 13.39 14.96 11.80
N PRO A 259 12.24 14.35 12.12
CA PRO A 259 11.51 14.65 13.34
C PRO A 259 12.27 14.17 14.58
N ASN A 260 12.12 14.90 15.69
CA ASN A 260 12.60 14.47 16.99
C ASN A 260 11.55 13.58 17.68
N GLY A 261 12.01 12.61 18.47
CA GLY A 261 11.14 11.71 19.22
C GLY A 261 11.87 11.08 20.41
N PRO A 262 11.17 10.28 21.22
CA PRO A 262 11.77 9.55 22.33
C PRO A 262 12.90 8.64 21.90
N ARG A 263 13.89 8.46 22.77
CA ARG A 263 14.96 7.51 22.56
C ARG A 263 14.52 6.11 22.98
N ILE A 264 14.36 5.22 22.00
CA ILE A 264 13.79 3.88 22.21
C ILE A 264 14.77 2.83 22.75
N ASN A 265 16.06 3.13 22.82
CA ASN A 265 17.11 2.18 23.21
C ASN A 265 16.81 1.46 24.53
N ARG A 266 16.33 2.20 25.57
CA ARG A 266 15.98 1.60 26.85
C ARG A 266 14.79 0.66 26.73
N THR A 267 13.76 1.03 26.00
CA THR A 267 12.58 0.18 25.75
C THR A 267 12.99 -1.12 25.07
N LEU A 268 13.79 -1.04 23.99
CA LEU A 268 14.29 -2.23 23.29
C LEU A 268 15.08 -3.15 24.21
N LEU A 269 15.99 -2.59 25.02
CA LEU A 269 16.79 -3.37 25.96
C LEU A 269 15.92 -4.08 27.01
N VAL A 270 15.03 -3.33 27.68
CA VAL A 270 14.21 -3.85 28.78
C VAL A 270 13.19 -4.86 28.28
N LYS A 271 12.55 -4.58 27.15
CA LYS A 271 11.55 -5.46 26.53
C LYS A 271 12.17 -6.57 25.67
N ARG A 272 13.48 -6.51 25.39
CA ARG A 272 14.15 -7.42 24.43
C ARG A 272 13.40 -7.47 23.10
N ALA A 273 12.78 -6.35 22.73
CA ALA A 273 11.98 -6.21 21.54
C ALA A 273 12.86 -6.12 20.28
N LYS A 274 12.29 -6.48 19.14
CA LYS A 274 12.90 -6.34 17.82
C LYS A 274 12.11 -5.34 16.99
N ILE A 275 12.83 -4.50 16.24
CA ILE A 275 12.26 -3.60 15.25
C ILE A 275 12.92 -3.90 13.91
N GLU A 276 12.12 -4.07 12.88
CA GLU A 276 12.60 -4.39 11.53
C GLU A 276 11.87 -3.52 10.49
N GLY A 277 12.63 -2.93 9.57
CA GLY A 277 12.10 -2.23 8.41
C GLY A 277 11.61 -3.21 7.35
N LEU A 278 10.48 -2.93 6.72
CA LEU A 278 9.90 -3.73 5.65
C LEU A 278 9.96 -2.97 4.33
N LEU A 279 10.68 -3.51 3.37
CA LEU A 279 10.57 -3.12 1.97
C LEU A 279 10.01 -4.31 1.16
N VAL A 280 8.79 -4.18 0.68
CA VAL A 280 8.10 -5.28 -0.03
C VAL A 280 8.83 -5.73 -1.31
N LEU A 281 9.67 -4.87 -1.90
CA LEU A 281 10.47 -5.20 -3.08
C LEU A 281 11.48 -6.32 -2.80
N ASP A 282 11.89 -6.52 -1.55
CA ASP A 282 12.79 -7.60 -1.13
C ASP A 282 12.11 -8.98 -1.13
N TYR A 283 10.77 -9.01 -1.31
CA TYR A 283 9.94 -10.23 -1.34
C TYR A 283 9.56 -10.69 -2.75
N PHE A 284 10.22 -10.17 -3.78
CA PHE A 284 9.89 -10.50 -5.17
C PHE A 284 9.92 -12.01 -5.47
N ASP A 285 10.88 -12.73 -4.91
CA ASP A 285 11.02 -14.17 -5.10
C ASP A 285 9.86 -14.97 -4.48
N LYS A 286 9.24 -14.43 -3.42
CA LYS A 286 8.09 -15.02 -2.73
C LYS A 286 6.75 -14.53 -3.25
N TYR A 287 6.74 -13.56 -4.18
CA TYR A 287 5.52 -12.89 -4.63
C TYR A 287 4.43 -13.89 -5.04
N LYS A 288 4.78 -14.84 -5.89
CA LYS A 288 3.84 -15.82 -6.42
C LYS A 288 3.25 -16.74 -5.33
N GLU A 289 4.07 -17.18 -4.40
CA GLU A 289 3.65 -18.01 -3.27
C GLU A 289 2.66 -17.26 -2.38
N ILE A 290 3.03 -16.04 -1.98
CA ILE A 290 2.17 -15.19 -1.14
C ILE A 290 0.86 -14.84 -1.87
N TYR A 291 0.93 -14.52 -3.17
CA TYR A 291 -0.25 -14.24 -3.98
C TYR A 291 -1.24 -15.42 -3.97
N VAL A 292 -0.77 -16.65 -4.16
CA VAL A 292 -1.61 -17.86 -4.13
C VAL A 292 -2.31 -18.01 -2.78
N GLN A 293 -1.60 -17.77 -1.68
CA GLN A 293 -2.17 -17.85 -0.34
C GLN A 293 -3.24 -16.77 -0.10
N LEU A 294 -2.96 -15.52 -0.50
CA LEU A 294 -3.92 -14.41 -0.39
C LEU A 294 -5.15 -14.65 -1.25
N ALA A 295 -4.97 -15.13 -2.49
CA ALA A 295 -6.06 -15.45 -3.40
C ALA A 295 -6.95 -16.58 -2.85
N GLN A 296 -6.36 -17.57 -2.18
CA GLN A 296 -7.12 -18.64 -1.53
C GLN A 296 -7.95 -18.05 -0.36
N TRP A 297 -7.38 -17.24 0.51
CA TRP A 297 -8.13 -16.60 1.59
C TRP A 297 -9.22 -15.65 1.08
N PHE A 298 -8.96 -14.97 -0.02
CA PHE A 298 -9.96 -14.12 -0.68
C PHE A 298 -11.14 -14.97 -1.22
N LYS A 299 -10.86 -16.06 -1.94
CA LYS A 299 -11.89 -16.98 -2.44
C LYS A 299 -12.69 -17.65 -1.31
N ASP A 300 -12.06 -17.95 -0.18
CA ASP A 300 -12.69 -18.51 1.03
C ASP A 300 -13.51 -17.45 1.81
N GLY A 301 -13.54 -16.19 1.40
CA GLY A 301 -14.20 -15.09 2.10
C GLY A 301 -13.53 -14.67 3.42
N LYS A 302 -12.32 -15.17 3.70
CA LYS A 302 -11.53 -14.84 4.89
C LYS A 302 -10.79 -13.51 4.76
N LEU A 303 -10.59 -13.04 3.53
CA LEU A 303 -9.90 -11.80 3.22
C LEU A 303 -10.80 -10.96 2.31
N LYS A 304 -11.25 -9.82 2.81
CA LYS A 304 -12.11 -8.89 2.09
C LYS A 304 -11.27 -7.76 1.49
N ASN A 305 -11.66 -7.30 0.31
CA ASN A 305 -11.07 -6.15 -0.35
C ASN A 305 -11.99 -4.93 -0.19
N LYS A 306 -11.43 -3.81 0.25
CA LYS A 306 -12.12 -2.52 0.30
C LYS A 306 -11.39 -1.54 -0.59
N GLU A 307 -12.12 -0.92 -1.50
CA GLU A 307 -11.59 -0.02 -2.51
C GLU A 307 -12.28 1.33 -2.45
N ASP A 308 -11.50 2.36 -2.67
CA ASP A 308 -11.92 3.74 -2.88
C ASP A 308 -11.56 4.08 -4.34
N ILE A 309 -12.55 4.05 -5.23
CA ILE A 309 -12.33 4.16 -6.67
C ILE A 309 -12.76 5.54 -7.15
N SER A 310 -11.82 6.29 -7.72
CA SER A 310 -12.10 7.49 -8.49
C SER A 310 -12.09 7.18 -9.99
N HIS A 311 -12.89 7.88 -10.78
CA HIS A 311 -13.05 7.64 -12.21
C HIS A 311 -12.35 8.70 -13.05
N GLY A 312 -11.58 8.25 -14.04
CA GLY A 312 -10.84 9.10 -14.98
C GLY A 312 -9.45 9.47 -14.50
N LEU A 313 -8.48 9.42 -15.40
CA LEU A 313 -7.05 9.62 -15.15
C LEU A 313 -6.75 10.98 -14.47
N SER A 314 -7.48 12.04 -14.82
CA SER A 314 -7.33 13.39 -14.23
C SER A 314 -7.55 13.44 -12.72
N LYS A 315 -8.16 12.41 -12.12
CA LYS A 315 -8.37 12.29 -10.67
C LYS A 315 -7.16 11.71 -9.91
N ALA A 316 -6.11 11.28 -10.59
CA ALA A 316 -4.96 10.68 -9.93
C ALA A 316 -4.22 11.65 -9.00
N PRO A 317 -3.92 12.91 -9.37
CA PRO A 317 -3.31 13.89 -8.46
C PRO A 317 -4.14 14.16 -7.20
N SER A 318 -5.43 14.47 -7.36
CA SER A 318 -6.33 14.73 -6.22
C SER A 318 -6.47 13.50 -5.31
N SER A 319 -6.47 12.30 -5.89
CA SER A 319 -6.50 11.05 -5.13
C SER A 319 -5.21 10.81 -4.33
N LEU A 320 -4.06 11.22 -4.85
CA LEU A 320 -2.80 11.19 -4.07
C LEU A 320 -2.86 12.15 -2.87
N VAL A 321 -3.29 13.39 -3.09
CA VAL A 321 -3.49 14.36 -2.01
C VAL A 321 -4.48 13.82 -0.98
N LYS A 322 -5.59 13.21 -1.42
CA LYS A 322 -6.61 12.58 -0.56
C LYS A 322 -6.00 11.53 0.38
N ILE A 323 -5.19 10.59 -0.14
CA ILE A 323 -4.61 9.53 0.70
C ILE A 323 -3.56 10.06 1.67
N LEU A 324 -2.76 11.06 1.27
CA LEU A 324 -1.76 11.67 2.13
C LEU A 324 -2.39 12.43 3.31
N ASN A 325 -3.64 12.90 3.15
CA ASN A 325 -4.45 13.49 4.21
C ASN A 325 -5.30 12.47 4.99
N GLY A 326 -5.16 11.18 4.71
CA GLY A 326 -5.87 10.10 5.40
C GLY A 326 -7.39 10.13 5.17
N LEU A 327 -7.86 10.61 4.02
CA LEU A 327 -9.28 10.76 3.69
C LEU A 327 -9.85 9.57 2.89
N ASN A 328 -9.01 8.63 2.47
CA ASN A 328 -9.44 7.40 1.78
C ASN A 328 -9.95 6.33 2.75
N LEU A 329 -10.67 5.38 2.20
CA LEU A 329 -11.07 4.15 2.88
C LEU A 329 -10.65 2.93 2.05
N GLY A 330 -9.78 2.09 2.62
CA GLY A 330 -9.22 0.96 1.87
C GLY A 330 -8.21 1.40 0.80
N LYS A 331 -8.16 0.65 -0.31
CA LYS A 331 -7.26 0.89 -1.43
C LYS A 331 -7.77 1.98 -2.35
N GLN A 332 -7.01 3.06 -2.52
CA GLN A 332 -7.30 4.10 -3.50
C GLN A 332 -6.86 3.65 -4.90
N LEU A 333 -7.78 3.70 -5.84
CA LEU A 333 -7.58 3.35 -7.25
C LEU A 333 -8.16 4.41 -8.17
N ILE A 334 -7.62 4.50 -9.38
CA ILE A 334 -8.24 5.22 -10.50
C ILE A 334 -8.70 4.20 -11.52
N LYS A 335 -9.99 4.22 -11.87
CA LYS A 335 -10.54 3.47 -12.99
C LYS A 335 -10.47 4.35 -14.25
N LEU A 336 -9.86 3.81 -15.32
CA LEU A 336 -9.67 4.47 -16.60
C LEU A 336 -10.76 4.10 -17.61
#